data_14a54bb9c9f3119dc5cba312ea0ebbb8
#
_entry.id   14a54bb9c9f3119dc5cba312ea0ebbb8
#
_cell.length_a   1.000
_cell.length_b   1.000
_cell.length_c   1.000
_cell.angle_alpha   90.00
_cell.angle_beta   90.00
_cell.angle_gamma   90.00
#
_symmetry.space_group_name_H-M   'P 1'
#
loop_
_entity.id
_entity.type
_entity.pdbx_description
1 polymer ?
#
loop_
_entity_poly.entity_id
_entity_poly.type
_entity_poly.pdbx_seq_one_letter_code
_entity_poly.pdbx_strand_id
1 'polypeptide(L)'
;MSLTLCVLLWARSGAADALAAYEDQVLDLVPEHGGQVLQRARGSGEPGQPLEIQFLEFPSATALDEYMADDRRTALAHVRDHAIARTQVINVKLIPLAPDPGTP
;
A
#
# COMPACT_ATOMS: atom_id res chain seq x y z
N MET A 1 -8.02 -3.25 17.95
CA MET A 1 -7.20 -4.25 17.24
C MET A 1 -6.65 -3.64 15.97
N SER A 2 -5.36 -3.75 15.75
CA SER A 2 -4.75 -3.22 14.54
C SER A 2 -5.01 -4.16 13.36
N LEU A 3 -4.98 -3.57 12.17
CA LEU A 3 -5.05 -4.29 10.89
C LEU A 3 -3.73 -4.12 10.18
N THR A 4 -3.24 -5.21 9.61
CA THR A 4 -2.09 -5.15 8.71
C THR A 4 -2.54 -5.58 7.32
N LEU A 5 -2.17 -4.78 6.33
CA LEU A 5 -2.58 -4.98 4.95
C LEU A 5 -1.36 -5.17 4.07
N CYS A 6 -1.47 -6.10 3.13
CA CYS A 6 -0.57 -6.20 1.99
C CYS A 6 -1.31 -5.63 0.78
N VAL A 7 -0.75 -4.60 0.17
CA VAL A 7 -1.36 -3.93 -0.98
C VAL A 7 -0.50 -4.18 -2.20
N LEU A 8 -1.12 -4.67 -3.26
CA LEU A 8 -0.45 -4.92 -4.53
C LEU A 8 -1.07 -4.01 -5.59
N LEU A 9 -0.21 -3.33 -6.33
CA LEU A 9 -0.63 -2.30 -7.27
C LEU A 9 -0.04 -2.56 -8.64
N TRP A 10 -0.90 -2.65 -9.66
CA TRP A 10 -0.50 -2.81 -11.05
C TRP A 10 -0.67 -1.49 -11.78
N ALA A 11 0.39 -1.03 -12.44
CA ALA A 11 0.35 0.20 -13.22
C ALA A 11 -0.31 -0.04 -14.57
N ARG A 12 -1.01 0.98 -15.07
CA ARG A 12 -1.40 1.01 -16.47
C ARG A 12 -0.16 1.14 -17.34
N SER A 13 -0.27 0.70 -18.59
CA SER A 13 0.85 0.77 -19.52
C SER A 13 1.40 2.20 -19.60
N GLY A 14 2.71 2.33 -19.39
CA GLY A 14 3.38 3.63 -19.43
C GLY A 14 3.13 4.53 -18.22
N ALA A 15 2.46 4.04 -17.18
CA ALA A 15 2.07 4.87 -16.04
C ALA A 15 2.84 4.56 -14.75
N ALA A 16 4.00 3.93 -14.85
CA ALA A 16 4.80 3.56 -13.66
C ALA A 16 5.13 4.77 -12.81
N ASP A 17 5.59 5.86 -13.42
CA ASP A 17 5.95 7.07 -12.69
C ASP A 17 4.73 7.75 -12.09
N ALA A 18 3.61 7.75 -12.80
CA ALA A 18 2.36 8.30 -12.31
C ALA A 18 1.83 7.53 -11.09
N LEU A 19 1.95 6.21 -11.11
CA LEU A 19 1.58 5.37 -9.96
C LEU A 19 2.46 5.72 -8.76
N ALA A 20 3.77 5.80 -8.95
CA ALA A 20 4.69 6.11 -7.87
C ALA A 20 4.38 7.48 -7.26
N ALA A 21 4.15 8.49 -8.08
CA ALA A 21 3.84 9.84 -7.61
C ALA A 21 2.50 9.89 -6.85
N TYR A 22 1.50 9.17 -7.33
CA TYR A 22 0.20 9.08 -6.65
C TYR A 22 0.36 8.42 -5.27
N GLU A 23 1.08 7.29 -5.22
CA GLU A 23 1.25 6.57 -3.95
C GLU A 23 2.06 7.39 -2.95
N ASP A 24 3.07 8.13 -3.41
CA ASP A 24 3.82 9.04 -2.53
C ASP A 24 2.88 10.04 -1.84
N GLN A 25 1.90 10.58 -2.58
CA GLN A 25 0.96 11.55 -2.02
C GLN A 25 -0.02 10.91 -1.04
N VAL A 26 -0.66 9.82 -1.42
CA VAL A 26 -1.71 9.24 -0.57
C VAL A 26 -1.14 8.53 0.65
N LEU A 27 0.05 7.97 0.55
CA LEU A 27 0.68 7.32 1.71
C LEU A 27 1.13 8.33 2.77
N ASP A 28 1.38 9.59 2.39
CA ASP A 28 1.66 10.64 3.37
C ASP A 28 0.49 10.89 4.32
N LEU A 29 -0.72 10.49 3.93
CA LEU A 29 -1.91 10.66 4.76
C LEU A 29 -2.09 9.53 5.79
N VAL A 30 -1.40 8.41 5.60
CA VAL A 30 -1.55 7.24 6.48
C VAL A 30 -1.27 7.58 7.95
N PRO A 31 -0.18 8.27 8.30
CA PRO A 31 0.07 8.62 9.71
C PRO A 31 -1.00 9.52 10.32
N GLU A 32 -1.66 10.35 9.52
CA GLU A 32 -2.70 11.25 10.02
C GLU A 32 -3.95 10.48 10.46
N HIS A 33 -4.10 9.24 10.01
CA HIS A 33 -5.18 8.35 10.44
C HIS A 33 -4.68 7.30 11.44
N GLY A 34 -3.55 7.57 12.09
CA GLY A 34 -2.99 6.67 13.10
C GLY A 34 -2.30 5.45 12.52
N GLY A 35 -2.16 5.40 11.21
CA GLY A 35 -1.55 4.28 10.51
C GLY A 35 -0.05 4.41 10.34
N GLN A 36 0.53 3.38 9.77
CA GLN A 36 1.97 3.30 9.53
C GLN A 36 2.23 2.59 8.20
N VAL A 37 3.12 3.15 7.39
CA VAL A 37 3.66 2.44 6.23
C VAL A 37 4.84 1.61 6.73
N LEU A 38 4.65 0.30 6.78
CA LEU A 38 5.68 -0.60 7.31
C LEU A 38 6.78 -0.86 6.30
N GLN A 39 6.39 -1.02 5.03
CA GLN A 39 7.34 -1.33 3.97
C GLN A 39 6.73 -1.01 2.62
N ARG A 40 7.57 -0.55 1.69
CA ARG A 40 7.25 -0.43 0.28
C ARG A 40 8.29 -1.18 -0.52
N ALA A 41 7.86 -1.84 -1.58
CA ALA A 41 8.77 -2.53 -2.48
C ALA A 41 8.31 -2.29 -3.92
N ARG A 42 9.27 -2.14 -4.82
CA ARG A 42 9.00 -1.97 -6.24
C ARG A 42 9.34 -3.25 -6.98
N GLY A 43 8.38 -3.72 -7.81
CA GLY A 43 8.61 -4.86 -8.67
C GLY A 43 9.53 -4.51 -9.83
N SER A 44 10.01 -5.54 -10.50
CA SER A 44 10.96 -5.40 -11.62
C SER A 44 10.30 -4.92 -12.93
N GLY A 45 8.96 -4.83 -12.95
CA GLY A 45 8.24 -4.40 -14.15
C GLY A 45 7.94 -5.53 -15.12
N GLU A 46 8.09 -6.78 -14.71
CA GLU A 46 7.75 -7.92 -15.57
C GLU A 46 6.25 -7.96 -15.82
N PRO A 47 5.85 -8.42 -17.03
CA PRO A 47 4.43 -8.50 -17.39
C PRO A 47 3.62 -9.33 -16.39
N GLY A 48 2.46 -8.80 -15.99
CA GLY A 48 1.54 -9.51 -15.11
C GLY A 48 1.85 -9.38 -13.63
N GLN A 49 3.00 -8.83 -13.27
CA GLN A 49 3.38 -8.67 -11.87
C GLN A 49 3.03 -7.28 -11.37
N PRO A 50 2.74 -7.13 -10.05
CA PRO A 50 2.51 -5.80 -9.50
C PRO A 50 3.76 -4.95 -9.60
N LEU A 51 3.56 -3.64 -9.82
CA LEU A 51 4.67 -2.69 -9.85
C LEU A 51 5.11 -2.31 -8.44
N GLU A 52 4.16 -2.18 -7.52
CA GLU A 52 4.46 -1.81 -6.14
C GLU A 52 3.73 -2.75 -5.18
N ILE A 53 4.40 -3.07 -4.08
CA ILE A 53 3.86 -3.88 -2.99
C ILE A 53 4.09 -3.09 -1.71
N GLN A 54 3.05 -3.02 -0.86
CA GLN A 54 3.11 -2.26 0.38
C GLN A 54 2.60 -3.10 1.54
N PHE A 55 3.17 -2.85 2.71
CA PHE A 55 2.60 -3.34 3.97
C PHE A 55 2.22 -2.12 4.80
N LEU A 56 0.95 -2.03 5.13
CA LEU A 56 0.39 -0.91 5.89
C LEU A 56 -0.24 -1.44 7.17
N GLU A 57 -0.19 -0.62 8.23
CA GLU A 57 -0.86 -0.94 9.48
C GLU A 57 -1.78 0.21 9.88
N PHE A 58 -2.99 -0.13 10.30
CA PHE A 58 -3.96 0.83 10.84
C PHE A 58 -4.42 0.35 12.22
N PRO A 59 -4.73 1.28 13.14
CA PRO A 59 -5.15 0.89 14.49
C PRO A 59 -6.50 0.19 14.53
N SER A 60 -7.34 0.38 13.51
CA SER A 60 -8.68 -0.21 13.46
C SER A 60 -9.23 -0.20 12.04
N ALA A 61 -10.30 -0.95 11.82
CA ALA A 61 -11.03 -0.89 10.55
C ALA A 61 -11.62 0.50 10.32
N THR A 62 -12.07 1.17 11.37
CA THR A 62 -12.61 2.54 11.27
C THR A 62 -11.54 3.50 10.76
N ALA A 63 -10.32 3.41 11.31
CA ALA A 63 -9.22 4.26 10.87
C ALA A 63 -8.89 4.04 9.40
N LEU A 64 -8.91 2.78 8.94
CA LEU A 64 -8.70 2.46 7.53
C LEU A 64 -9.80 3.07 6.66
N ASP A 65 -11.07 2.93 7.07
CA ASP A 65 -12.19 3.48 6.33
C ASP A 65 -12.11 5.00 6.23
N GLU A 66 -11.70 5.67 7.30
CA GLU A 66 -11.51 7.12 7.31
C GLU A 66 -10.38 7.54 6.38
N TYR A 67 -9.29 6.79 6.35
CA TYR A 67 -8.19 7.04 5.42
C TYR A 67 -8.68 6.90 3.97
N MET A 68 -9.41 5.83 3.66
CA MET A 68 -9.92 5.59 2.31
C MET A 68 -10.87 6.68 1.86
N ALA A 69 -11.61 7.29 2.79
CA ALA A 69 -12.59 8.34 2.52
C ALA A 69 -12.03 9.77 2.69
N ASP A 70 -10.75 9.90 3.02
CA ASP A 70 -10.13 11.22 3.19
C ASP A 70 -10.30 12.04 1.89
N ASP A 71 -10.79 13.28 2.03
CA ASP A 71 -11.11 14.13 0.89
C ASP A 71 -9.88 14.41 0.01
N ARG A 72 -8.70 14.49 0.61
CA ARG A 72 -7.46 14.69 -0.14
C ARG A 72 -7.14 13.48 -1.01
N ARG A 73 -7.51 12.29 -0.54
CA ARG A 73 -7.34 11.06 -1.28
C ARG A 73 -8.38 10.92 -2.39
N THR A 74 -9.65 11.16 -2.07
CA THR A 74 -10.73 11.04 -3.05
C THR A 74 -10.64 12.10 -4.14
N ALA A 75 -10.09 13.28 -3.83
CA ALA A 75 -9.85 14.32 -4.82
C ALA A 75 -8.86 13.88 -5.92
N LEU A 76 -8.05 12.87 -5.65
CA LEU A 76 -7.08 12.33 -6.60
C LEU A 76 -7.59 11.09 -7.34
N ALA A 77 -8.89 10.79 -7.25
CA ALA A 77 -9.45 9.58 -7.86
C ALA A 77 -9.16 9.48 -9.36
N HIS A 78 -9.24 10.59 -10.09
CA HIS A 78 -8.95 10.60 -11.52
C HIS A 78 -7.47 10.32 -11.81
N VAL A 79 -6.56 10.80 -10.96
CA VAL A 79 -5.13 10.51 -11.07
C VAL A 79 -4.89 9.01 -10.86
N ARG A 80 -5.55 8.47 -9.83
CA ARG A 80 -5.49 7.05 -9.53
C ARG A 80 -5.97 6.20 -10.70
N ASP A 81 -7.10 6.57 -11.29
CA ASP A 81 -7.69 5.81 -12.40
C ASP A 81 -6.79 5.80 -13.65
N HIS A 82 -6.04 6.87 -13.87
CA HIS A 82 -5.09 6.94 -14.99
C HIS A 82 -3.80 6.17 -14.73
N ALA A 83 -3.42 5.99 -13.47
CA ALA A 83 -2.15 5.40 -13.09
C ALA A 83 -2.26 3.91 -12.77
N ILE A 84 -3.35 3.48 -12.14
CA ILE A 84 -3.48 2.15 -11.56
C ILE A 84 -4.49 1.33 -12.34
N ALA A 85 -4.01 0.20 -12.90
CA ALA A 85 -4.87 -0.72 -13.63
C ALA A 85 -5.63 -1.65 -12.68
N ARG A 86 -4.99 -2.03 -11.57
CA ARG A 86 -5.54 -2.99 -10.63
C ARG A 86 -4.93 -2.77 -9.26
N THR A 87 -5.74 -2.98 -8.22
CA THR A 87 -5.30 -2.98 -6.83
C THR A 87 -5.82 -4.24 -6.18
N GLN A 88 -4.97 -4.91 -5.41
CA GLN A 88 -5.39 -6.02 -4.57
C GLN A 88 -4.95 -5.73 -3.13
N VAL A 89 -5.88 -5.87 -2.19
CA VAL A 89 -5.62 -5.65 -0.77
C VAL A 89 -5.89 -6.95 -0.04
N ILE A 90 -4.90 -7.40 0.72
CA ILE A 90 -4.98 -8.65 1.48
C ILE A 90 -4.76 -8.33 2.94
N ASN A 91 -5.70 -8.77 3.80
CA ASN A 91 -5.46 -8.73 5.23
C ASN A 91 -4.43 -9.79 5.58
N VAL A 92 -3.36 -9.38 6.25
CA VAL A 92 -2.28 -10.29 6.58
C VAL A 92 -1.93 -10.20 8.05
N LYS A 93 -1.25 -11.19 8.53
CA LYS A 93 -0.59 -11.18 9.84
C LYS A 93 0.90 -11.37 9.58
N LEU A 94 1.68 -10.38 9.96
CA LEU A 94 3.14 -10.52 9.82
C LEU A 94 3.61 -11.58 10.80
N ILE A 95 4.38 -12.52 10.30
CA ILE A 95 4.91 -13.60 11.12
C ILE A 95 6.30 -13.18 11.58
N PRO A 96 6.52 -13.07 12.89
CA PRO A 96 7.86 -12.73 13.38
C PRO A 96 8.85 -13.80 12.95
N LEU A 97 10.01 -13.35 12.53
CA LEU A 97 11.09 -14.30 12.24
C LEU A 97 11.49 -14.95 13.55
N ALA A 98 11.56 -16.26 13.54
CA ALA A 98 12.09 -16.98 14.70
C ALA A 98 13.54 -16.51 14.94
N PRO A 99 13.94 -16.30 16.21
CA PRO A 99 15.34 -16.05 16.48
C PRO A 99 16.14 -17.21 15.90
N ASP A 100 17.23 -16.88 15.26
CA ASP A 100 18.15 -17.87 14.75
C ASP A 100 18.37 -18.89 15.87
N PRO A 101 18.11 -20.19 15.65
CA PRO A 101 18.18 -21.18 16.72
C PRO A 101 19.62 -21.34 17.23
N GLY A 102 20.23 -20.24 17.53
CA GLY A 102 21.56 -20.27 18.02
C GLY A 102 22.39 -21.07 17.07
N THR A 103 22.33 -20.67 15.87
CA THR A 103 23.23 -21.29 14.98
C THR A 103 24.39 -21.78 15.77
N PRO A 104 24.54 -22.99 15.83
CA PRO A 104 25.71 -23.48 16.48
C PRO A 104 26.95 -22.91 15.85
#